data_40a6460a613c59094e3003ee0c8ad2ce
#
_entry.id   40a6460a613c59094e3003ee0c8ad2ce
#
_cell.length_a   1.000
_cell.length_b   1.000
_cell.length_c   1.000
_cell.angle_alpha   90.00
_cell.angle_beta   90.00
_cell.angle_gamma   90.00
#
_symmetry.space_group_name_H-M   'P 1'
#
loop_
_entity.id
_entity.type
_entity.pdbx_description
1 polymer ?
#
loop_
_entity_poly.entity_id
_entity_poly.type
_entity_poly.pdbx_seq_one_letter_code
_entity_poly.pdbx_strand_id
1 'polypeptide(L)'
;MAEPAKLTLYSYWRSSCSQRVRIALNIKGLEYEYKAVNLLKGDHFDPEFEKLNPMKYVPALVDGDTVIGDSFAIILYLEDKYPQHPLLPQDPKKKALNLQAASIVGSSIQPLQNLPVLVNEKLFLLFQNFIQFIENKFNADEKLTWAQNHINKGFAALEKLLKEHAGKYATGDEVQLADVFLAPQIYAGLVRFQIDMSLYPTLARLNDAYNELPAFQAALPQRQPDAPSPS
;
A
#
# COMPACT_ATOMS: atom_id res chain seq x y z
N MET A 1 -23.36 26.12 10.65
CA MET A 1 -22.99 24.75 10.31
C MET A 1 -21.48 24.70 10.46
N ALA A 2 -20.95 23.76 11.27
CA ALA A 2 -19.50 23.60 11.37
C ALA A 2 -18.96 23.23 9.98
N GLU A 3 -17.84 23.82 9.57
CA GLU A 3 -17.15 23.38 8.36
C GLU A 3 -16.83 21.88 8.49
N PRO A 4 -17.00 21.09 7.41
CA PRO A 4 -16.64 19.68 7.46
C PRO A 4 -15.16 19.57 7.86
N ALA A 5 -14.88 18.75 8.86
CA ALA A 5 -13.53 18.53 9.32
C ALA A 5 -12.65 18.08 8.14
N LYS A 6 -11.58 18.81 7.88
CA LYS A 6 -10.66 18.52 6.77
C LYS A 6 -9.90 17.23 7.06
N LEU A 7 -10.00 16.24 6.17
CA LEU A 7 -9.19 15.03 6.24
C LEU A 7 -7.70 15.37 6.21
N THR A 8 -6.91 14.74 7.06
CA THR A 8 -5.45 14.89 7.06
C THR A 8 -4.79 13.52 6.93
N LEU A 9 -3.97 13.34 5.89
CA LEU A 9 -3.24 12.10 5.64
C LEU A 9 -1.76 12.28 5.96
N TYR A 10 -1.28 11.61 6.99
CA TYR A 10 0.14 11.45 7.25
C TYR A 10 0.70 10.35 6.35
N SER A 11 1.66 10.69 5.51
CA SER A 11 2.05 9.89 4.36
C SER A 11 3.55 10.01 4.08
N TYR A 12 4.07 9.05 3.35
CA TYR A 12 5.40 9.12 2.75
C TYR A 12 5.30 8.80 1.27
N TRP A 13 5.91 9.62 0.41
CA TRP A 13 5.79 9.51 -1.04
C TRP A 13 6.02 8.09 -1.57
N ARG A 14 7.04 7.41 -1.07
CA ARG A 14 7.49 6.08 -1.52
C ARG A 14 6.71 4.91 -0.87
N SER A 15 5.88 5.18 0.12
CA SER A 15 5.12 4.13 0.83
C SER A 15 3.98 3.57 -0.02
N SER A 16 4.04 2.28 -0.34
CA SER A 16 2.95 1.58 -1.04
C SER A 16 1.69 1.51 -0.20
N CYS A 17 1.80 1.42 1.14
CA CYS A 17 0.66 1.47 2.04
C CYS A 17 -0.04 2.84 2.01
N SER A 18 0.74 3.94 2.03
CA SER A 18 0.19 5.29 1.87
C SER A 18 -0.43 5.47 0.48
N GLN A 19 0.17 4.90 -0.56
CA GLN A 19 -0.37 4.97 -1.91
C GLN A 19 -1.76 4.33 -2.02
N ARG A 20 -2.05 3.23 -1.32
CA ARG A 20 -3.40 2.63 -1.25
C ARG A 20 -4.43 3.65 -0.77
N VAL A 21 -4.12 4.36 0.31
CA VAL A 21 -5.03 5.37 0.89
C VAL A 21 -5.19 6.57 -0.04
N ARG A 22 -4.12 7.04 -0.66
CA ARG A 22 -4.20 8.12 -1.67
C ARG A 22 -5.10 7.75 -2.83
N ILE A 23 -4.98 6.51 -3.35
CA ILE A 23 -5.86 6.00 -4.42
C ILE A 23 -7.32 6.00 -3.95
N ALA A 24 -7.60 5.46 -2.77
CA ALA A 24 -8.95 5.39 -2.23
C ALA A 24 -9.58 6.79 -2.04
N LEU A 25 -8.84 7.73 -1.48
CA LEU A 25 -9.28 9.12 -1.32
C LEU A 25 -9.58 9.78 -2.67
N ASN A 26 -8.69 9.59 -3.66
CA ASN A 26 -8.86 10.12 -5.01
C ASN A 26 -10.10 9.53 -5.72
N ILE A 27 -10.33 8.21 -5.61
CA ILE A 27 -11.51 7.56 -6.22
C ILE A 27 -12.79 8.10 -5.59
N LYS A 28 -12.80 8.28 -4.27
CA LYS A 28 -13.96 8.80 -3.54
C LYS A 28 -14.16 10.31 -3.71
N GLY A 29 -13.24 11.00 -4.39
CA GLY A 29 -13.30 12.45 -4.58
C GLY A 29 -13.14 13.24 -3.28
N LEU A 30 -12.44 12.68 -2.29
CA LEU A 30 -12.22 13.29 -0.99
C LEU A 30 -10.96 14.15 -0.98
N GLU A 31 -11.12 15.43 -0.69
CA GLU A 31 -9.99 16.34 -0.47
C GLU A 31 -9.35 16.07 0.90
N TYR A 32 -8.04 16.17 0.95
CA TYR A 32 -7.28 15.97 2.19
C TYR A 32 -6.01 16.83 2.23
N GLU A 33 -5.60 17.16 3.44
CA GLU A 33 -4.28 17.74 3.69
C GLU A 33 -3.24 16.63 3.69
N TYR A 34 -2.18 16.79 2.90
CA TYR A 34 -1.05 15.86 2.89
C TYR A 34 0.02 16.31 3.89
N LYS A 35 0.33 15.47 4.88
CA LYS A 35 1.44 15.69 5.82
C LYS A 35 2.53 14.66 5.60
N ALA A 36 3.68 15.15 5.14
CA ALA A 36 4.83 14.31 4.89
C ALA A 36 5.45 13.79 6.20
N VAL A 37 5.76 12.48 6.23
CA VAL A 37 6.51 11.82 7.32
C VAL A 37 7.69 11.10 6.67
N ASN A 38 8.87 11.70 6.71
CA ASN A 38 10.04 11.15 6.03
C ASN A 38 10.63 9.97 6.81
N LEU A 39 10.35 8.76 6.34
CA LEU A 39 10.82 7.52 6.99
C LEU A 39 12.34 7.40 7.01
N LEU A 40 13.05 7.94 6.01
CA LEU A 40 14.52 7.89 5.94
C LEU A 40 15.19 8.86 6.91
N LYS A 41 14.50 9.96 7.27
CA LYS A 41 14.97 10.90 8.30
C LYS A 41 14.53 10.50 9.71
N GLY A 42 13.67 9.50 9.83
CA GLY A 42 13.18 9.05 11.13
C GLY A 42 12.01 9.85 11.69
N ASP A 43 11.31 10.68 10.87
CA ASP A 43 10.18 11.52 11.32
C ASP A 43 9.06 10.68 11.97
N HIS A 44 8.94 9.41 11.62
CA HIS A 44 7.97 8.48 12.23
C HIS A 44 8.29 8.11 13.69
N PHE A 45 9.48 8.48 14.21
CA PHE A 45 9.85 8.34 15.61
C PHE A 45 9.58 9.62 16.42
N ASP A 46 9.08 10.69 15.78
CA ASP A 46 8.67 11.90 16.46
C ASP A 46 7.56 11.57 17.49
N PRO A 47 7.68 12.03 18.76
CA PRO A 47 6.66 11.80 19.80
C PRO A 47 5.26 12.28 19.42
N GLU A 48 5.13 13.34 18.62
CA GLU A 48 3.82 13.82 18.16
C GLU A 48 3.20 12.87 17.12
N PHE A 49 4.03 12.29 16.25
CA PHE A 49 3.53 11.26 15.31
C PHE A 49 3.24 9.93 16.04
N GLU A 50 4.02 9.58 17.07
CA GLU A 50 3.78 8.39 17.90
C GLU A 50 2.42 8.46 18.63
N LYS A 51 1.98 9.64 19.05
CA LYS A 51 0.63 9.85 19.63
C LYS A 51 -0.48 9.55 18.62
N LEU A 52 -0.26 9.84 17.33
CA LEU A 52 -1.22 9.56 16.26
C LEU A 52 -1.22 8.09 15.87
N ASN A 53 -0.04 7.49 15.77
CA ASN A 53 0.10 6.07 15.45
C ASN A 53 1.23 5.42 16.28
N PRO A 54 0.87 4.72 17.36
CA PRO A 54 1.84 4.05 18.24
C PRO A 54 2.72 3.01 17.54
N MET A 55 2.27 2.48 16.39
CA MET A 55 3.08 1.58 15.57
C MET A 55 4.17 2.30 14.77
N LYS A 56 4.14 3.66 14.73
CA LYS A 56 5.13 4.49 14.01
C LYS A 56 5.21 4.15 12.52
N TYR A 57 4.09 3.76 11.91
CA TYR A 57 3.98 3.46 10.48
C TYR A 57 3.13 4.51 9.78
N VAL A 58 3.40 4.68 8.49
CA VAL A 58 2.51 5.41 7.58
C VAL A 58 1.76 4.42 6.69
N PRO A 59 0.50 4.72 6.31
CA PRO A 59 -0.25 5.96 6.57
C PRO A 59 -0.90 6.02 7.95
N ALA A 60 -1.23 7.26 8.39
CA ALA A 60 -2.24 7.52 9.40
C ALA A 60 -3.22 8.59 8.86
N LEU A 61 -4.51 8.39 9.08
CA LEU A 61 -5.58 9.31 8.69
C LEU A 61 -6.17 9.96 9.92
N VAL A 62 -6.36 11.28 9.86
CA VAL A 62 -7.10 12.06 10.86
C VAL A 62 -8.36 12.61 10.20
N ASP A 63 -9.51 12.35 10.80
CA ASP A 63 -10.82 12.82 10.39
C ASP A 63 -11.57 13.39 11.59
N GLY A 64 -11.45 14.69 11.81
CA GLY A 64 -11.93 15.34 13.03
C GLY A 64 -11.18 14.84 14.26
N ASP A 65 -11.89 14.20 15.17
CA ASP A 65 -11.36 13.57 16.39
C ASP A 65 -10.94 12.10 16.20
N THR A 66 -11.22 11.54 15.05
CA THR A 66 -10.92 10.14 14.73
C THR A 66 -9.53 10.02 14.11
N VAL A 67 -8.68 9.18 14.70
CA VAL A 67 -7.34 8.87 14.18
C VAL A 67 -7.23 7.38 13.88
N ILE A 68 -6.83 7.03 12.66
CA ILE A 68 -6.74 5.64 12.21
C ILE A 68 -5.36 5.38 11.61
N GLY A 69 -4.64 4.40 12.15
CA GLY A 69 -3.47 3.80 11.52
C GLY A 69 -3.85 2.55 10.73
N ASP A 70 -2.91 2.07 9.89
CA ASP A 70 -3.06 0.95 8.95
C ASP A 70 -3.91 1.24 7.72
N SER A 71 -3.33 0.95 6.55
CA SER A 71 -3.97 1.26 5.25
C SER A 71 -5.25 0.48 4.99
N PHE A 72 -5.37 -0.76 5.52
CA PHE A 72 -6.57 -1.57 5.35
C PHE A 72 -7.71 -1.02 6.20
N ALA A 73 -7.42 -0.72 7.48
CA ALA A 73 -8.39 -0.14 8.40
C ALA A 73 -8.88 1.24 7.92
N ILE A 74 -7.97 2.09 7.42
CA ILE A 74 -8.33 3.39 6.85
C ILE A 74 -9.29 3.24 5.68
N ILE A 75 -9.02 2.33 4.74
CA ILE A 75 -9.88 2.16 3.55
C ILE A 75 -11.25 1.62 3.95
N LEU A 76 -11.34 0.68 4.89
CA LEU A 76 -12.63 0.21 5.39
C LEU A 76 -13.42 1.31 6.11
N TYR A 77 -12.75 2.13 6.91
CA TYR A 77 -13.39 3.32 7.51
C TYR A 77 -13.93 4.29 6.44
N LEU A 78 -13.15 4.54 5.39
CA LEU A 78 -13.59 5.38 4.27
C LEU A 78 -14.77 4.76 3.52
N GLU A 79 -14.87 3.42 3.43
CA GLU A 79 -16.04 2.74 2.85
C GLU A 79 -17.30 3.02 3.64
N ASP A 80 -17.22 2.89 4.96
CA ASP A 80 -18.39 3.04 5.83
C ASP A 80 -18.82 4.51 5.97
N LYS A 81 -17.87 5.43 6.15
CA LYS A 81 -18.17 6.84 6.40
C LYS A 81 -18.45 7.63 5.14
N TYR A 82 -17.83 7.28 4.02
CA TYR A 82 -17.93 7.96 2.72
C TYR A 82 -18.37 6.96 1.64
N PRO A 83 -19.66 6.59 1.60
CA PRO A 83 -20.16 5.48 0.76
C PRO A 83 -20.17 5.77 -0.74
N GLN A 84 -19.95 7.03 -1.16
CA GLN A 84 -19.83 7.36 -2.59
C GLN A 84 -18.63 6.63 -3.21
N HIS A 85 -18.79 6.18 -4.45
CA HIS A 85 -17.79 5.39 -5.18
C HIS A 85 -17.29 4.19 -4.37
N PRO A 86 -18.16 3.20 -4.09
CA PRO A 86 -17.84 2.08 -3.23
C PRO A 86 -16.72 1.23 -3.82
N LEU A 87 -15.77 0.83 -2.98
CA LEU A 87 -14.66 -0.06 -3.33
C LEU A 87 -14.95 -1.52 -3.00
N LEU A 88 -16.03 -1.79 -2.27
CA LEU A 88 -16.47 -3.15 -1.94
C LEU A 88 -17.82 -3.45 -2.57
N PRO A 89 -17.93 -4.55 -3.32
CA PRO A 89 -19.20 -4.96 -3.92
C PRO A 89 -20.18 -5.46 -2.85
N GLN A 90 -21.50 -5.37 -3.15
CA GLN A 90 -22.55 -5.88 -2.27
C GLN A 90 -22.64 -7.42 -2.30
N ASP A 91 -22.26 -8.06 -3.41
CA ASP A 91 -22.25 -9.50 -3.52
C ASP A 91 -21.19 -10.11 -2.56
N PRO A 92 -21.61 -11.02 -1.65
CA PRO A 92 -20.69 -11.56 -0.62
C PRO A 92 -19.51 -12.33 -1.20
N LYS A 93 -19.67 -13.01 -2.34
CA LYS A 93 -18.59 -13.79 -2.96
C LYS A 93 -17.57 -12.87 -3.59
N LYS A 94 -18.00 -11.84 -4.32
CA LYS A 94 -17.13 -10.82 -4.90
C LYS A 94 -16.44 -10.02 -3.80
N LYS A 95 -17.15 -9.67 -2.72
CA LYS A 95 -16.59 -9.00 -1.54
C LYS A 95 -15.48 -9.84 -0.91
N ALA A 96 -15.75 -11.13 -0.70
CA ALA A 96 -14.75 -12.05 -0.13
C ALA A 96 -13.50 -12.17 -1.02
N LEU A 97 -13.66 -12.23 -2.35
CA LEU A 97 -12.56 -12.25 -3.31
C LEU A 97 -11.70 -10.98 -3.22
N ASN A 98 -12.34 -9.81 -3.16
CA ASN A 98 -11.64 -8.52 -2.98
C ASN A 98 -10.84 -8.48 -1.69
N LEU A 99 -11.46 -8.89 -0.58
CA LEU A 99 -10.78 -8.96 0.72
C LEU A 99 -9.62 -9.95 0.71
N GLN A 100 -9.79 -11.12 0.05
CA GLN A 100 -8.73 -12.12 -0.09
C GLN A 100 -7.53 -11.57 -0.89
N ALA A 101 -7.77 -10.96 -2.04
CA ALA A 101 -6.69 -10.38 -2.85
C ALA A 101 -5.96 -9.25 -2.10
N ALA A 102 -6.71 -8.34 -1.46
CA ALA A 102 -6.14 -7.28 -0.63
C ALA A 102 -5.33 -7.83 0.55
N SER A 103 -5.82 -8.90 1.21
CA SER A 103 -5.13 -9.55 2.31
C SER A 103 -3.83 -10.23 1.87
N ILE A 104 -3.81 -10.91 0.71
CA ILE A 104 -2.56 -11.50 0.18
C ILE A 104 -1.49 -10.42 0.03
N VAL A 105 -1.86 -9.26 -0.54
CA VAL A 105 -0.92 -8.14 -0.66
C VAL A 105 -0.52 -7.60 0.72
N GLY A 106 -1.50 -7.32 1.59
CA GLY A 106 -1.29 -6.63 2.85
C GLY A 106 -0.60 -7.45 3.93
N SER A 107 -0.80 -8.77 3.94
CA SER A 107 -0.28 -9.66 4.99
C SER A 107 0.83 -10.61 4.54
N SER A 108 0.88 -10.95 3.25
CA SER A 108 1.79 -12.00 2.76
C SER A 108 2.87 -11.51 1.81
N ILE A 109 2.75 -10.30 1.23
CA ILE A 109 3.74 -9.74 0.31
C ILE A 109 4.40 -8.51 0.95
N GLN A 110 3.64 -7.44 1.15
CA GLN A 110 4.16 -6.12 1.51
C GLN A 110 4.98 -6.11 2.82
N PRO A 111 4.58 -6.76 3.91
CA PRO A 111 5.37 -6.75 5.14
C PRO A 111 6.76 -7.39 4.97
N LEU A 112 6.87 -8.40 4.10
CA LEU A 112 8.12 -9.15 3.88
C LEU A 112 9.11 -8.43 2.95
N GLN A 113 8.67 -7.40 2.23
CA GLN A 113 9.50 -6.53 1.39
C GLN A 113 9.75 -5.15 2.00
N ASN A 114 9.24 -4.90 3.21
CA ASN A 114 9.24 -3.57 3.81
C ASN A 114 10.59 -3.18 4.41
N LEU A 115 10.78 -1.87 4.62
CA LEU A 115 12.01 -1.29 5.16
C LEU A 115 12.54 -1.98 6.43
N PRO A 116 11.73 -2.29 7.46
CA PRO A 116 12.22 -2.97 8.65
C PRO A 116 12.88 -4.34 8.38
N VAL A 117 12.48 -5.01 7.30
CA VAL A 117 13.10 -6.28 6.89
C VAL A 117 14.35 -6.07 6.03
N LEU A 118 14.39 -4.97 5.25
CA LEU A 118 15.44 -4.70 4.27
C LEU A 118 16.53 -3.75 4.79
N VAL A 119 16.20 -2.88 5.74
CA VAL A 119 17.10 -1.87 6.29
C VAL A 119 17.15 -2.03 7.80
N ASN A 120 18.27 -2.53 8.27
CA ASN A 120 18.47 -2.77 9.67
C ASN A 120 19.30 -1.64 10.31
N GLU A 121 18.69 -0.78 11.10
CA GLU A 121 19.52 0.05 11.99
C GLU A 121 18.96 0.37 13.39
N LYS A 122 17.70 0.26 13.73
CA LYS A 122 17.26 0.65 15.11
C LYS A 122 16.01 -0.05 15.68
N LEU A 123 15.35 -0.96 14.99
CA LEU A 123 14.25 -1.77 15.60
C LEU A 123 14.80 -2.95 16.42
N PHE A 124 16.05 -2.87 16.73
CA PHE A 124 17.00 -3.92 17.13
C PHE A 124 16.83 -4.44 18.56
N LEU A 125 16.19 -3.71 19.45
CA LEU A 125 16.26 -4.05 20.88
C LEU A 125 15.27 -5.13 21.34
N LEU A 126 14.22 -5.45 20.57
CA LEU A 126 13.23 -6.46 20.95
C LEU A 126 13.36 -7.82 20.22
N PHE A 127 14.12 -7.87 19.13
CA PHE A 127 14.33 -9.10 18.33
C PHE A 127 15.82 -9.41 18.07
N GLN A 128 16.71 -9.01 18.94
CA GLN A 128 18.17 -9.08 18.76
C GLN A 128 18.69 -10.42 18.23
N ASN A 129 18.17 -11.55 18.67
CA ASN A 129 18.71 -12.84 18.30
C ASN A 129 18.30 -13.33 16.90
N PHE A 130 17.10 -13.01 16.43
CA PHE A 130 16.60 -13.43 15.12
C PHE A 130 17.09 -12.50 14.00
N ILE A 131 17.17 -11.22 14.28
CA ILE A 131 17.62 -10.20 13.31
C ILE A 131 19.15 -10.25 13.14
N GLN A 132 19.91 -10.50 14.19
CA GLN A 132 21.36 -10.69 14.09
C GLN A 132 21.72 -11.92 13.23
N PHE A 133 20.88 -12.94 13.22
CA PHE A 133 21.00 -14.07 12.31
C PHE A 133 20.77 -13.65 10.84
N ILE A 134 19.79 -12.77 10.58
CA ILE A 134 19.52 -12.24 9.24
C ILE A 134 20.62 -11.26 8.82
N GLU A 135 21.07 -10.35 9.70
CA GLU A 135 22.13 -9.37 9.42
C GLU A 135 23.46 -9.98 9.04
N ASN A 136 23.86 -11.00 9.75
CA ASN A 136 25.12 -11.68 9.50
C ASN A 136 25.11 -12.58 8.26
N LYS A 137 23.93 -12.80 7.64
CA LYS A 137 23.77 -13.69 6.49
C LYS A 137 23.44 -13.01 5.17
N PHE A 138 22.91 -11.78 5.16
CA PHE A 138 22.36 -11.20 3.92
C PHE A 138 23.11 -9.92 3.50
N ASN A 139 23.86 -10.02 2.41
CA ASN A 139 24.31 -8.86 1.64
C ASN A 139 23.15 -8.19 0.86
N ALA A 140 23.41 -7.12 0.12
CA ALA A 140 22.39 -6.38 -0.63
C ALA A 140 21.63 -7.26 -1.66
N ASP A 141 22.33 -8.20 -2.30
CA ASP A 141 21.77 -9.10 -3.32
C ASP A 141 20.84 -10.14 -2.68
N GLU A 142 21.17 -10.61 -1.50
CA GLU A 142 20.33 -11.55 -0.74
C GLU A 142 19.05 -10.88 -0.24
N LYS A 143 19.10 -9.61 0.16
CA LYS A 143 17.90 -8.81 0.51
C LYS A 143 16.97 -8.64 -0.68
N LEU A 144 17.53 -8.37 -1.86
CA LEU A 144 16.75 -8.28 -3.09
C LEU A 144 16.12 -9.63 -3.44
N THR A 145 16.91 -10.70 -3.41
CA THR A 145 16.46 -12.07 -3.67
C THR A 145 15.35 -12.49 -2.70
N TRP A 146 15.49 -12.17 -1.40
CA TRP A 146 14.45 -12.41 -0.40
C TRP A 146 13.12 -11.72 -0.79
N ALA A 147 13.17 -10.42 -1.08
CA ALA A 147 11.99 -9.66 -1.47
C ALA A 147 11.36 -10.22 -2.75
N GLN A 148 12.17 -10.50 -3.76
CA GLN A 148 11.72 -11.10 -5.03
C GLN A 148 11.03 -12.44 -4.81
N ASN A 149 11.56 -13.32 -3.98
CA ASN A 149 10.96 -14.62 -3.69
C ASN A 149 9.56 -14.48 -3.08
N HIS A 150 9.39 -13.57 -2.11
CA HIS A 150 8.09 -13.35 -1.47
C HIS A 150 7.09 -12.66 -2.41
N ILE A 151 7.55 -11.70 -3.20
CA ILE A 151 6.71 -11.04 -4.20
C ILE A 151 6.27 -12.05 -5.27
N ASN A 152 7.20 -12.83 -5.82
CA ASN A 152 6.90 -13.84 -6.84
C ASN A 152 5.92 -14.89 -6.34
N LYS A 153 6.09 -15.38 -5.10
CA LYS A 153 5.14 -16.30 -4.47
C LYS A 153 3.74 -15.70 -4.37
N GLY A 154 3.65 -14.45 -3.94
CA GLY A 154 2.37 -13.75 -3.81
C GLY A 154 1.75 -13.43 -5.16
N PHE A 155 2.54 -12.99 -6.15
CA PHE A 155 2.07 -12.71 -7.50
C PHE A 155 1.57 -13.97 -8.20
N ALA A 156 2.25 -15.11 -8.04
CA ALA A 156 1.78 -16.39 -8.57
C ALA A 156 0.43 -16.80 -7.98
N ALA A 157 0.23 -16.57 -6.68
CA ALA A 157 -1.06 -16.84 -6.02
C ALA A 157 -2.17 -15.88 -6.53
N LEU A 158 -1.87 -14.59 -6.66
CA LEU A 158 -2.79 -13.58 -7.19
C LEU A 158 -3.11 -13.80 -8.66
N GLU A 159 -2.13 -14.13 -9.49
CA GLU A 159 -2.32 -14.49 -10.90
C GLU A 159 -3.32 -15.64 -11.04
N LYS A 160 -3.12 -16.71 -10.26
CA LYS A 160 -4.03 -17.87 -10.26
C LYS A 160 -5.43 -17.51 -9.75
N LEU A 161 -5.51 -16.72 -8.67
CA LEU A 161 -6.78 -16.31 -8.06
C LEU A 161 -7.59 -15.43 -9.00
N LEU A 162 -6.94 -14.48 -9.66
CA LEU A 162 -7.63 -13.44 -10.44
C LEU A 162 -7.88 -13.83 -11.89
N LYS A 163 -7.15 -14.79 -12.43
CA LYS A 163 -7.27 -15.21 -13.84
C LYS A 163 -8.71 -15.50 -14.27
N GLU A 164 -9.52 -16.09 -13.39
CA GLU A 164 -10.91 -16.46 -13.68
C GLU A 164 -11.93 -15.39 -13.29
N HIS A 165 -11.48 -14.30 -12.62
CA HIS A 165 -12.35 -13.27 -12.07
C HIS A 165 -12.12 -11.88 -12.64
N ALA A 166 -10.95 -11.64 -13.22
CA ALA A 166 -10.60 -10.34 -13.76
C ALA A 166 -11.36 -10.03 -15.05
N GLY A 167 -12.10 -8.92 -15.01
CA GLY A 167 -12.59 -8.22 -16.19
C GLY A 167 -11.60 -7.13 -16.61
N LYS A 168 -12.06 -5.90 -16.82
CA LYS A 168 -11.16 -4.75 -17.02
C LYS A 168 -10.23 -4.57 -15.81
N TYR A 169 -10.76 -4.82 -14.60
CA TYR A 169 -10.03 -4.73 -13.32
C TYR A 169 -10.00 -6.09 -12.61
N ALA A 170 -9.45 -6.14 -11.41
CA ALA A 170 -9.10 -7.37 -10.71
C ALA A 170 -10.29 -8.33 -10.46
N THR A 171 -11.50 -7.79 -10.25
CA THR A 171 -12.68 -8.59 -9.90
C THR A 171 -13.91 -8.23 -10.73
N GLY A 172 -13.71 -7.72 -11.94
CA GLY A 172 -14.76 -7.31 -12.88
C GLY A 172 -14.39 -6.04 -13.62
N ASP A 173 -15.40 -5.24 -13.99
CA ASP A 173 -15.24 -4.07 -14.86
C ASP A 173 -15.26 -2.74 -14.08
N GLU A 174 -15.34 -2.80 -12.77
CA GLU A 174 -15.27 -1.65 -11.85
C GLU A 174 -14.05 -1.77 -10.95
N VAL A 175 -13.43 -0.62 -10.64
CA VAL A 175 -12.33 -0.54 -9.69
C VAL A 175 -12.85 -0.87 -8.28
N GLN A 176 -12.20 -1.82 -7.62
CA GLN A 176 -12.57 -2.26 -6.29
C GLN A 176 -11.35 -2.35 -5.35
N LEU A 177 -11.57 -2.80 -4.11
CA LEU A 177 -10.53 -2.88 -3.08
C LEU A 177 -9.29 -3.66 -3.53
N ALA A 178 -9.47 -4.76 -4.25
CA ALA A 178 -8.37 -5.55 -4.79
C ALA A 178 -7.41 -4.69 -5.64
N ASP A 179 -7.96 -3.83 -6.49
CA ASP A 179 -7.18 -2.96 -7.38
C ASP A 179 -6.38 -1.93 -6.61
N VAL A 180 -6.98 -1.36 -5.56
CA VAL A 180 -6.33 -0.38 -4.68
C VAL A 180 -5.09 -0.97 -3.98
N PHE A 181 -5.12 -2.27 -3.67
CA PHE A 181 -3.99 -2.97 -3.07
C PHE A 181 -2.98 -3.46 -4.12
N LEU A 182 -3.46 -3.95 -5.25
CA LEU A 182 -2.62 -4.51 -6.32
C LEU A 182 -1.75 -3.44 -6.99
N ALA A 183 -2.32 -2.30 -7.35
CA ALA A 183 -1.60 -1.29 -8.13
C ALA A 183 -0.30 -0.82 -7.45
N PRO A 184 -0.27 -0.41 -6.17
CA PRO A 184 0.97 -0.06 -5.50
C PRO A 184 1.95 -1.22 -5.35
N GLN A 185 1.43 -2.45 -5.22
CA GLN A 185 2.25 -3.64 -5.09
C GLN A 185 2.92 -4.02 -6.41
N ILE A 186 2.19 -3.97 -7.52
CA ILE A 186 2.74 -4.23 -8.86
C ILE A 186 3.76 -3.15 -9.21
N TYR A 187 3.43 -1.87 -8.97
CA TYR A 187 4.37 -0.77 -9.18
C TYR A 187 5.67 -0.96 -8.39
N ALA A 188 5.58 -1.33 -7.10
CA ALA A 188 6.76 -1.61 -6.29
C ALA A 188 7.56 -2.81 -6.83
N GLY A 189 6.87 -3.87 -7.24
CA GLY A 189 7.48 -5.05 -7.87
C GLY A 189 8.30 -4.70 -9.09
N LEU A 190 7.74 -3.91 -10.00
CA LEU A 190 8.39 -3.46 -11.23
C LEU A 190 9.58 -2.53 -10.95
N VAL A 191 9.32 -1.42 -10.22
CA VAL A 191 10.28 -0.31 -10.12
C VAL A 191 11.38 -0.57 -9.10
N ARG A 192 11.06 -1.28 -8.00
CA ARG A 192 11.99 -1.46 -6.88
C ARG A 192 12.62 -2.84 -6.82
N PHE A 193 11.91 -3.85 -7.27
CA PHE A 193 12.31 -5.24 -7.10
C PHE A 193 12.53 -5.98 -8.43
N GLN A 194 12.38 -5.30 -9.57
CA GLN A 194 12.68 -5.83 -10.90
C GLN A 194 11.98 -7.18 -11.18
N ILE A 195 10.72 -7.30 -10.76
CA ILE A 195 9.92 -8.49 -11.00
C ILE A 195 9.60 -8.63 -12.48
N ASP A 196 9.83 -9.81 -13.03
CA ASP A 196 9.45 -10.14 -14.41
C ASP A 196 7.94 -10.37 -14.50
N MET A 197 7.21 -9.37 -15.01
CA MET A 197 5.77 -9.44 -15.17
C MET A 197 5.29 -10.34 -16.31
N SER A 198 6.17 -10.82 -17.18
CA SER A 198 5.82 -11.78 -18.23
C SER A 198 5.29 -13.11 -17.65
N LEU A 199 5.67 -13.42 -16.42
CA LEU A 199 5.19 -14.57 -15.65
C LEU A 199 3.76 -14.39 -15.11
N TYR A 200 3.23 -13.17 -15.11
CA TYR A 200 1.95 -12.80 -14.51
C TYR A 200 1.10 -11.96 -15.46
N PRO A 201 0.63 -12.55 -16.59
CA PRO A 201 -0.04 -11.80 -17.65
C PRO A 201 -1.33 -11.12 -17.21
N THR A 202 -2.09 -11.70 -16.27
CA THR A 202 -3.28 -11.03 -15.72
C THR A 202 -2.87 -9.79 -14.92
N LEU A 203 -1.88 -9.89 -14.05
CA LEU A 203 -1.40 -8.76 -13.25
C LEU A 203 -0.75 -7.67 -14.13
N ALA A 204 -0.04 -8.07 -15.20
CA ALA A 204 0.53 -7.11 -16.16
C ALA A 204 -0.56 -6.30 -16.86
N ARG A 205 -1.60 -6.97 -17.39
CA ARG A 205 -2.75 -6.32 -18.01
C ARG A 205 -3.50 -5.39 -17.04
N LEU A 206 -3.67 -5.83 -15.78
CA LEU A 206 -4.28 -4.98 -14.75
C LEU A 206 -3.46 -3.72 -14.48
N ASN A 207 -2.13 -3.86 -14.44
CA ASN A 207 -1.24 -2.70 -14.28
C ASN A 207 -1.41 -1.68 -15.42
N ASP A 208 -1.55 -2.15 -16.66
CA ASP A 208 -1.81 -1.25 -17.79
C ASP A 208 -3.12 -0.50 -17.61
N ALA A 209 -4.20 -1.21 -17.22
CA ALA A 209 -5.48 -0.58 -16.93
C ALA A 209 -5.42 0.45 -15.77
N TYR A 210 -4.63 0.17 -14.72
CA TYR A 210 -4.44 1.13 -13.61
C TYR A 210 -3.69 2.39 -14.05
N ASN A 211 -2.75 2.26 -14.98
CA ASN A 211 -1.99 3.39 -15.51
C ASN A 211 -2.85 4.36 -16.33
N GLU A 212 -4.04 3.96 -16.78
CA GLU A 212 -4.99 4.84 -17.47
C GLU A 212 -5.85 5.69 -16.51
N LEU A 213 -5.89 5.34 -15.20
CA LEU A 213 -6.82 5.94 -14.25
C LEU A 213 -6.23 7.20 -13.60
N PRO A 214 -6.87 8.38 -13.73
CA PRO A 214 -6.38 9.62 -13.12
C PRO A 214 -6.17 9.52 -11.60
N ALA A 215 -7.06 8.82 -10.88
CA ALA A 215 -6.96 8.64 -9.43
C ALA A 215 -5.70 7.85 -9.02
N PHE A 216 -5.29 6.86 -9.81
CA PHE A 216 -4.08 6.07 -9.60
C PHE A 216 -2.83 6.85 -9.99
N GLN A 217 -2.90 7.57 -11.11
CA GLN A 217 -1.82 8.43 -11.58
C GLN A 217 -1.48 9.54 -10.58
N ALA A 218 -2.50 10.19 -10.01
CA ALA A 218 -2.31 11.23 -8.99
C ALA A 218 -1.66 10.68 -7.71
N ALA A 219 -1.88 9.40 -7.41
CA ALA A 219 -1.33 8.73 -6.23
C ALA A 219 0.08 8.16 -6.43
N LEU A 220 0.68 8.24 -7.64
CA LEU A 220 2.02 7.73 -7.91
C LEU A 220 3.07 8.37 -6.98
N PRO A 221 4.08 7.60 -6.54
CA PRO A 221 5.12 8.09 -5.65
C PRO A 221 5.77 9.40 -6.13
N GLN A 222 6.20 9.45 -7.38
CA GLN A 222 6.90 10.61 -7.95
C GLN A 222 6.04 11.87 -8.11
N ARG A 223 4.72 11.77 -7.90
CA ARG A 223 3.79 12.91 -7.95
C ARG A 223 3.45 13.48 -6.57
N GLN A 224 4.02 12.92 -5.52
CA GLN A 224 3.71 13.39 -4.17
C GLN A 224 4.56 14.60 -3.78
N PRO A 225 4.03 15.48 -2.88
CA PRO A 225 4.71 16.73 -2.51
C PRO A 225 6.10 16.54 -1.90
N ASP A 226 6.36 15.41 -1.25
CA ASP A 226 7.62 15.06 -0.60
C ASP A 226 8.53 14.17 -1.46
N ALA A 227 8.16 13.94 -2.72
CA ALA A 227 9.02 13.22 -3.66
C ALA A 227 10.25 14.07 -4.03
N PRO A 228 11.42 13.45 -4.26
CA PRO A 228 12.57 14.15 -4.79
C PRO A 228 12.25 14.79 -6.15
N SER A 229 12.80 15.98 -6.39
CA SER A 229 12.70 16.60 -7.73
C SER A 229 13.31 15.66 -8.77
N PRO A 230 12.70 15.56 -9.97
CA PRO A 230 13.33 14.83 -11.07
C PRO A 230 14.73 15.39 -11.32
N SER A 231 15.74 14.51 -11.31
CA SER A 231 17.13 14.86 -11.66
C SER A 231 17.28 15.05 -13.17
#